data_3ae8b7e4af511aa36b2c7f01983cb7cd
#
_entry.id   3ae8b7e4af511aa36b2c7f01983cb7cd
#
_cell.length_a   1.000
_cell.length_b   1.000
_cell.length_c   1.000
_cell.angle_alpha   90.00
_cell.angle_beta   90.00
_cell.angle_gamma   90.00
#
_symmetry.space_group_name_H-M   'P 1'
#
loop_
_entity.id
_entity.type
_entity.pdbx_description
1 polymer ?
#
loop_
_entity_poly.entity_id
_entity_poly.type
_entity_poly.pdbx_seq_one_letter_code
_entity_poly.pdbx_strand_id
1 'polypeptide(L)'
;MSVVEASSSSVVEDSTASNVVQRGNISSFASTTASSNLTTIDTNGKVFKVPDYSIKDILQAIPKHCYERSLIRSLGYVVRDITMMVIIGYVGHTFIPMVQIPEYPSLAYGLRGALWMVQSYCIGLFGFGLWILAHECGHGAFSDYQNINDFIGWVLHSYLIVPYFSWKFSHAKHHKATGHLTKDMVFIPYTKEEYLEKNKVEKVADLMEESPIYSFLVLVFQQLGGLQLYLATNATGQVYPGYSKIAKSHYTPTSPVFDKHQYWYIVLSDIGIILAFTTVYQWYKNFGLFNMMINWFVPWLWVNHWLVFVTFLQHTDPTMPHYTSKEWTFARGAAATIDRNFGFVGQHIFHDIIETHVLHHYVSRIPFYNAREATDAIRKVMGEHYRYEGESMWYSLWKCMRMCQFVDDDKEDAKGVMMFRNVNGWGPVKPKD
;
A
#
# COMPACT_ATOMS: atom_id res chain seq x y z
N MET A 1 17.74 72.41 10.59
CA MET A 1 17.63 72.55 9.13
C MET A 1 16.79 71.42 8.63
N SER A 2 15.69 71.79 8.34
CA SER A 2 14.68 71.70 7.25
C SER A 2 14.07 70.32 7.13
N VAL A 3 12.82 70.12 7.58
CA VAL A 3 11.56 70.56 6.96
C VAL A 3 11.35 69.82 5.63
N VAL A 4 10.25 69.01 5.38
CA VAL A 4 8.82 69.30 5.32
C VAL A 4 8.10 67.94 5.13
N GLU A 5 7.11 67.57 5.91
CA GLU A 5 5.65 67.59 5.65
C GLU A 5 5.22 66.88 4.36
N ALA A 6 4.15 66.20 4.25
CA ALA A 6 2.88 65.90 4.96
C ALA A 6 2.00 65.19 3.95
N SER A 7 1.13 64.46 4.28
CA SER A 7 -0.33 64.42 4.51
C SER A 7 -0.97 63.20 3.85
N SER A 8 -1.58 62.44 4.63
CA SER A 8 -3.04 62.13 4.83
C SER A 8 -3.85 61.79 3.59
N SER A 9 -4.45 60.63 3.57
CA SER A 9 -5.90 60.52 3.66
C SER A 9 -6.37 59.06 3.72
N SER A 10 -7.27 58.80 4.63
CA SER A 10 -8.04 57.60 4.88
C SER A 10 -9.03 57.30 3.76
N VAL A 11 -9.12 56.04 3.35
CA VAL A 11 -10.38 55.47 2.88
C VAL A 11 -10.52 54.09 3.43
N VAL A 12 -11.54 53.88 4.25
CA VAL A 12 -12.05 52.58 4.67
C VAL A 12 -12.90 52.07 3.51
N GLU A 13 -12.56 50.93 2.97
CA GLU A 13 -13.53 50.12 2.20
C GLU A 13 -13.50 48.67 2.69
N ASP A 14 -14.66 48.32 3.18
CA ASP A 14 -15.13 46.99 3.54
C ASP A 14 -15.27 46.17 2.25
N SER A 15 -14.61 45.03 2.19
CA SER A 15 -14.92 44.01 1.18
C SER A 15 -14.68 42.63 1.71
N THR A 16 -15.74 41.98 2.10
CA THR A 16 -15.91 40.54 2.16
C THR A 16 -15.42 39.91 0.84
N ALA A 17 -14.26 39.31 0.86
CA ALA A 17 -13.75 38.51 -0.26
C ALA A 17 -13.52 37.06 0.18
N SER A 18 -14.37 36.21 -0.36
CA SER A 18 -14.30 34.77 -0.40
C SER A 18 -12.87 34.22 -0.63
N ASN A 19 -12.42 33.39 0.29
CA ASN A 19 -11.21 32.60 0.13
C ASN A 19 -11.38 31.58 -1.02
N VAL A 20 -11.04 31.98 -2.23
CA VAL A 20 -10.79 31.07 -3.34
C VAL A 20 -9.42 30.44 -3.11
N VAL A 21 -9.38 29.18 -2.73
CA VAL A 21 -8.18 28.36 -2.68
C VAL A 21 -7.57 28.36 -4.08
N GLN A 22 -6.45 29.05 -4.25
CA GLN A 22 -5.66 29.03 -5.50
C GLN A 22 -5.27 27.58 -5.79
N ARG A 23 -5.74 27.07 -6.92
CA ARG A 23 -5.28 25.84 -7.56
C ARG A 23 -3.78 25.99 -7.81
N GLY A 24 -2.96 25.24 -7.09
CA GLY A 24 -1.52 25.14 -7.35
C GLY A 24 -1.29 24.78 -8.81
N ASN A 25 -0.49 25.59 -9.49
CA ASN A 25 -0.08 25.40 -10.87
C ASN A 25 0.57 24.04 -11.07
N ILE A 26 -0.06 23.17 -11.87
CA ILE A 26 0.46 21.89 -12.36
C ILE A 26 1.51 22.12 -13.50
N SER A 27 2.04 23.29 -13.65
CA SER A 27 2.84 23.69 -14.81
C SER A 27 4.37 23.60 -14.67
N SER A 28 4.90 22.71 -13.81
CA SER A 28 6.36 22.53 -13.72
C SER A 28 6.86 21.08 -13.72
N PHE A 29 6.09 20.12 -14.22
CA PHE A 29 6.70 18.87 -14.67
C PHE A 29 7.22 19.09 -16.08
N ALA A 30 8.48 19.52 -16.17
CA ALA A 30 9.19 19.63 -17.43
C ALA A 30 9.07 18.29 -18.17
N SER A 31 8.49 18.35 -19.36
CA SER A 31 8.55 17.31 -20.38
C SER A 31 10.02 17.15 -20.79
N THR A 32 10.78 16.36 -20.04
CA THR A 32 11.95 15.73 -20.62
C THR A 32 11.41 14.78 -21.67
N THR A 33 11.77 14.99 -22.92
CA THR A 33 11.51 14.08 -24.03
C THR A 33 12.23 12.76 -23.73
N ALA A 34 11.56 11.89 -22.99
CA ALA A 34 12.03 10.54 -22.73
C ALA A 34 12.02 9.80 -24.06
N SER A 35 13.08 9.07 -24.36
CA SER A 35 13.23 8.32 -25.62
C SER A 35 12.08 7.34 -25.80
N SER A 36 11.29 7.49 -26.86
CA SER A 36 10.08 6.71 -27.14
C SER A 36 10.34 5.26 -27.59
N ASN A 37 11.60 4.83 -27.69
CA ASN A 37 11.97 3.51 -28.24
C ASN A 37 12.81 2.66 -27.27
N LEU A 38 12.77 2.96 -25.97
CA LEU A 38 13.51 2.15 -24.99
C LEU A 38 12.85 0.77 -24.82
N THR A 39 13.65 -0.26 -25.05
CA THR A 39 13.25 -1.66 -24.82
C THR A 39 14.25 -2.36 -23.91
N THR A 40 13.78 -3.25 -23.06
CA THR A 40 14.62 -4.15 -22.27
C THR A 40 14.05 -5.58 -22.32
N ILE A 41 14.64 -6.51 -21.60
CA ILE A 41 14.12 -7.88 -21.48
C ILE A 41 13.64 -8.07 -20.04
N ASP A 42 12.39 -8.50 -19.88
CA ASP A 42 11.86 -8.83 -18.55
C ASP A 42 12.47 -10.15 -18.01
N THR A 43 12.17 -10.46 -16.75
CA THR A 43 12.70 -11.69 -16.10
C THR A 43 12.18 -12.97 -16.75
N ASN A 44 11.10 -12.90 -17.51
CA ASN A 44 10.57 -14.03 -18.30
C ASN A 44 11.20 -14.14 -19.71
N GLY A 45 12.18 -13.29 -20.04
CA GLY A 45 12.87 -13.30 -21.33
C GLY A 45 12.08 -12.63 -22.46
N LYS A 46 10.99 -11.91 -22.16
CA LYS A 46 10.19 -11.19 -23.15
C LYS A 46 10.69 -9.76 -23.32
N VAL A 47 10.55 -9.24 -24.54
CA VAL A 47 10.84 -7.83 -24.81
C VAL A 47 9.81 -6.97 -24.09
N PHE A 48 10.30 -6.07 -23.25
CA PHE A 48 9.53 -5.04 -22.59
C PHE A 48 9.76 -3.70 -23.30
N LYS A 49 8.69 -3.03 -23.69
CA LYS A 49 8.71 -1.67 -24.20
C LYS A 49 8.31 -0.71 -23.09
N VAL A 50 9.00 0.42 -23.02
CA VAL A 50 8.69 1.45 -22.02
C VAL A 50 7.43 2.21 -22.44
N PRO A 51 6.47 2.49 -21.53
CA PRO A 51 5.27 3.27 -21.84
C PRO A 51 5.61 4.67 -22.38
N ASP A 52 4.91 5.09 -23.44
CA ASP A 52 5.09 6.38 -24.13
C ASP A 52 3.82 7.25 -24.15
N TYR A 53 2.67 6.73 -23.69
CA TYR A 53 1.44 7.51 -23.56
C TYR A 53 1.53 8.55 -22.44
N SER A 54 0.74 9.62 -22.57
CA SER A 54 0.72 10.69 -21.58
C SER A 54 -0.32 10.43 -20.48
N ILE A 55 -0.08 11.02 -19.31
CA ILE A 55 -1.10 11.01 -18.23
C ILE A 55 -2.41 11.67 -18.68
N LYS A 56 -2.34 12.63 -19.61
CA LYS A 56 -3.52 13.29 -20.16
C LYS A 56 -4.42 12.30 -20.92
N ASP A 57 -3.84 11.38 -21.68
CA ASP A 57 -4.59 10.38 -22.44
C ASP A 57 -5.34 9.43 -21.47
N ILE A 58 -4.69 9.01 -20.39
CA ILE A 58 -5.30 8.24 -19.32
C ILE A 58 -6.47 8.98 -18.70
N LEU A 59 -6.28 10.24 -18.27
CA LEU A 59 -7.31 11.03 -17.60
C LEU A 59 -8.52 11.33 -18.50
N GLN A 60 -8.29 11.52 -19.81
CA GLN A 60 -9.36 11.79 -20.78
C GLN A 60 -10.21 10.55 -21.11
N ALA A 61 -9.64 9.35 -20.97
CA ALA A 61 -10.36 8.10 -21.22
C ALA A 61 -11.39 7.78 -20.13
N ILE A 62 -11.16 8.25 -18.89
CA ILE A 62 -12.00 7.89 -17.75
C ILE A 62 -13.34 8.65 -17.81
N PRO A 63 -14.49 7.96 -17.73
CA PRO A 63 -15.80 8.60 -17.69
C PRO A 63 -15.92 9.55 -16.49
N LYS A 64 -16.53 10.72 -16.67
CA LYS A 64 -16.61 11.76 -15.64
C LYS A 64 -17.33 11.28 -14.38
N HIS A 65 -18.38 10.49 -14.49
CA HIS A 65 -19.13 9.97 -13.34
C HIS A 65 -18.30 9.03 -12.46
N CYS A 66 -17.22 8.42 -12.99
CA CYS A 66 -16.32 7.60 -12.15
C CYS A 66 -15.64 8.41 -11.03
N TYR A 67 -15.54 9.73 -11.17
CA TYR A 67 -15.00 10.63 -10.14
C TYR A 67 -16.02 11.00 -9.05
N GLU A 68 -17.29 10.64 -9.21
CA GLU A 68 -18.34 10.96 -8.24
C GLU A 68 -18.20 10.10 -6.98
N ARG A 69 -18.17 10.75 -5.84
CA ARG A 69 -17.99 10.13 -4.52
C ARG A 69 -19.27 10.28 -3.71
N SER A 70 -19.66 9.22 -3.02
CA SER A 70 -20.86 9.21 -2.19
C SER A 70 -20.51 8.86 -0.73
N LEU A 71 -20.60 9.83 0.16
CA LEU A 71 -20.40 9.62 1.60
C LEU A 71 -21.32 8.50 2.14
N ILE A 72 -22.60 8.50 1.76
CA ILE A 72 -23.58 7.52 2.25
C ILE A 72 -23.20 6.11 1.79
N ARG A 73 -22.80 5.95 0.51
CA ARG A 73 -22.40 4.67 -0.03
C ARG A 73 -21.13 4.15 0.68
N SER A 74 -20.14 5.00 0.86
CA SER A 74 -18.87 4.66 1.53
C SER A 74 -19.10 4.30 3.01
N LEU A 75 -19.92 5.06 3.74
CA LEU A 75 -20.32 4.73 5.11
C LEU A 75 -21.09 3.39 5.17
N GLY A 76 -21.94 3.12 4.17
CA GLY A 76 -22.66 1.85 4.08
C GLY A 76 -21.72 0.64 4.04
N TYR A 77 -20.57 0.76 3.35
CA TYR A 77 -19.54 -0.29 3.36
C TYR A 77 -18.83 -0.41 4.72
N VAL A 78 -18.53 0.69 5.40
CA VAL A 78 -17.97 0.65 6.76
C VAL A 78 -18.94 -0.07 7.72
N VAL A 79 -20.21 0.30 7.69
CA VAL A 79 -21.25 -0.34 8.51
C VAL A 79 -21.39 -1.82 8.16
N ARG A 80 -21.39 -2.19 6.88
CA ARG A 80 -21.44 -3.58 6.42
C ARG A 80 -20.29 -4.39 7.04
N ASP A 81 -19.06 -3.91 6.90
CA ASP A 81 -17.87 -4.67 7.33
C ASP A 81 -17.83 -4.82 8.85
N ILE A 82 -18.13 -3.76 9.61
CA ILE A 82 -18.25 -3.84 11.06
C ILE A 82 -19.37 -4.81 11.47
N THR A 83 -20.53 -4.74 10.81
CA THR A 83 -21.67 -5.63 11.09
C THR A 83 -21.31 -7.09 10.85
N MET A 84 -20.60 -7.39 9.75
CA MET A 84 -20.14 -8.75 9.46
C MET A 84 -19.16 -9.26 10.51
N MET A 85 -18.19 -8.43 10.96
CA MET A 85 -17.28 -8.80 12.04
C MET A 85 -18.04 -9.12 13.34
N VAL A 86 -19.03 -8.30 13.70
CA VAL A 86 -19.86 -8.51 14.90
C VAL A 86 -20.68 -9.79 14.77
N ILE A 87 -21.33 -10.04 13.61
CA ILE A 87 -22.11 -11.27 13.35
C ILE A 87 -21.22 -12.50 13.45
N ILE A 88 -20.05 -12.50 12.81
CA ILE A 88 -19.09 -13.61 12.85
C ILE A 88 -18.65 -13.88 14.28
N GLY A 89 -18.30 -12.84 15.03
CA GLY A 89 -17.94 -12.95 16.45
C GLY A 89 -19.08 -13.53 17.29
N TYR A 90 -20.28 -13.00 17.14
CA TYR A 90 -21.48 -13.49 17.86
C TYR A 90 -21.78 -14.95 17.56
N VAL A 91 -21.80 -15.34 16.28
CA VAL A 91 -22.03 -16.71 15.84
C VAL A 91 -20.98 -17.65 16.43
N GLY A 92 -19.71 -17.30 16.35
CA GLY A 92 -18.66 -18.13 16.90
C GLY A 92 -18.75 -18.29 18.42
N HIS A 93 -18.93 -17.20 19.16
CA HIS A 93 -19.09 -17.27 20.62
C HIS A 93 -20.35 -18.02 21.07
N THR A 94 -21.40 -18.05 20.23
CA THR A 94 -22.61 -18.79 20.52
C THR A 94 -22.46 -20.28 20.20
N PHE A 95 -21.94 -20.65 19.04
CA PHE A 95 -22.02 -22.02 18.53
C PHE A 95 -20.74 -22.84 18.71
N ILE A 96 -19.55 -22.25 18.71
CA ILE A 96 -18.30 -23.02 18.86
C ILE A 96 -18.23 -23.74 20.21
N PRO A 97 -18.63 -23.14 21.36
CA PRO A 97 -18.65 -23.87 22.63
C PRO A 97 -19.60 -25.06 22.68
N MET A 98 -20.65 -25.07 21.82
CA MET A 98 -21.63 -26.18 21.76
C MET A 98 -21.07 -27.43 21.08
N VAL A 99 -19.92 -27.35 20.40
CA VAL A 99 -19.26 -28.50 19.80
C VAL A 99 -18.73 -29.42 20.90
N GLN A 100 -19.44 -30.52 21.15
CA GLN A 100 -19.09 -31.53 22.16
C GLN A 100 -19.10 -32.90 21.50
N ILE A 101 -18.12 -33.72 21.81
CA ILE A 101 -18.01 -35.12 21.36
C ILE A 101 -17.65 -35.92 22.61
N PRO A 102 -18.66 -36.41 23.35
CA PRO A 102 -18.45 -37.05 24.66
C PRO A 102 -17.46 -38.21 24.63
N GLU A 103 -17.50 -39.03 23.55
CA GLU A 103 -16.59 -40.17 23.36
C GLU A 103 -15.16 -39.76 23.03
N TYR A 104 -14.94 -38.56 22.51
CA TYR A 104 -13.63 -38.06 22.06
C TYR A 104 -13.41 -36.59 22.45
N PRO A 105 -13.21 -36.28 23.74
CA PRO A 105 -13.06 -34.89 24.22
C PRO A 105 -11.90 -34.14 23.57
N SER A 106 -10.77 -34.80 23.35
CA SER A 106 -9.61 -34.18 22.70
C SER A 106 -9.90 -33.75 21.27
N LEU A 107 -10.70 -34.52 20.52
CA LEU A 107 -11.16 -34.16 19.17
C LEU A 107 -12.08 -32.93 19.22
N ALA A 108 -13.00 -32.86 20.20
CA ALA A 108 -13.86 -31.70 20.39
C ALA A 108 -13.04 -30.42 20.70
N TYR A 109 -11.99 -30.51 21.53
CA TYR A 109 -11.09 -29.40 21.78
C TYR A 109 -10.34 -28.95 20.51
N GLY A 110 -9.78 -29.89 19.77
CA GLY A 110 -9.10 -29.61 18.50
C GLY A 110 -10.03 -28.94 17.47
N LEU A 111 -11.25 -29.47 17.31
CA LEU A 111 -12.24 -28.91 16.40
C LEU A 111 -12.67 -27.49 16.81
N ARG A 112 -12.93 -27.25 18.09
CA ARG A 112 -13.20 -25.89 18.60
C ARG A 112 -12.05 -24.93 18.33
N GLY A 113 -10.79 -25.37 18.56
CA GLY A 113 -9.59 -24.59 18.23
C GLY A 113 -9.54 -24.21 16.76
N ALA A 114 -9.78 -25.16 15.84
CA ALA A 114 -9.83 -24.90 14.42
C ALA A 114 -10.96 -23.92 14.04
N LEU A 115 -12.16 -24.08 14.60
CA LEU A 115 -13.28 -23.17 14.37
C LEU A 115 -13.00 -21.75 14.86
N TRP A 116 -12.33 -21.58 16.00
CA TRP A 116 -11.90 -20.27 16.48
C TRP A 116 -10.89 -19.61 15.54
N MET A 117 -9.97 -20.38 14.96
CA MET A 117 -9.04 -19.86 13.95
C MET A 117 -9.75 -19.45 12.67
N VAL A 118 -10.74 -20.22 12.20
CA VAL A 118 -11.60 -19.86 11.04
C VAL A 118 -12.37 -18.57 11.33
N GLN A 119 -12.98 -18.45 12.53
CA GLN A 119 -13.66 -17.21 12.93
C GLN A 119 -12.72 -16.02 12.86
N SER A 120 -11.54 -16.12 13.48
CA SER A 120 -10.56 -15.04 13.51
C SER A 120 -10.07 -14.67 12.08
N TYR A 121 -9.91 -15.67 11.22
CA TYR A 121 -9.60 -15.46 9.80
C TYR A 121 -10.71 -14.66 9.09
N CYS A 122 -11.97 -15.06 9.27
CA CYS A 122 -13.10 -14.35 8.66
C CYS A 122 -13.24 -12.91 9.18
N ILE A 123 -13.05 -12.67 10.49
CA ILE A 123 -13.00 -11.32 11.05
C ILE A 123 -11.84 -10.52 10.43
N GLY A 124 -10.67 -11.14 10.26
CA GLY A 124 -9.50 -10.53 9.63
C GLY A 124 -9.71 -10.11 8.18
N LEU A 125 -10.51 -10.87 7.40
CA LEU A 125 -10.88 -10.48 6.03
C LEU A 125 -11.63 -9.14 6.01
N PHE A 126 -12.69 -9.00 6.83
CA PHE A 126 -13.43 -7.74 6.93
C PHE A 126 -12.62 -6.63 7.61
N GLY A 127 -11.74 -6.98 8.55
CA GLY A 127 -10.77 -6.05 9.13
C GLY A 127 -9.85 -5.44 8.06
N PHE A 128 -9.40 -6.24 7.09
CA PHE A 128 -8.65 -5.72 5.94
C PHE A 128 -9.54 -4.89 5.01
N GLY A 129 -10.81 -5.25 4.81
CA GLY A 129 -11.79 -4.39 4.13
C GLY A 129 -11.89 -3.00 4.77
N LEU A 130 -11.98 -2.92 6.11
CA LEU A 130 -11.97 -1.64 6.84
C LEU A 130 -10.64 -0.88 6.66
N TRP A 131 -9.51 -1.60 6.56
CA TRP A 131 -8.22 -1.00 6.25
C TRP A 131 -8.25 -0.31 4.88
N ILE A 132 -8.84 -0.96 3.86
CA ILE A 132 -8.98 -0.39 2.51
C ILE A 132 -9.91 0.84 2.53
N LEU A 133 -11.02 0.83 3.28
CA LEU A 133 -11.89 2.00 3.40
C LEU A 133 -11.18 3.19 4.07
N ALA A 134 -10.32 2.95 5.06
CA ALA A 134 -9.46 3.98 5.65
C ALA A 134 -8.40 4.49 4.66
N HIS A 135 -7.86 3.62 3.81
CA HIS A 135 -6.97 3.96 2.71
C HIS A 135 -7.67 4.88 1.69
N GLU A 136 -8.93 4.58 1.30
CA GLU A 136 -9.76 5.45 0.46
C GLU A 136 -9.96 6.83 1.10
N CYS A 137 -10.14 6.91 2.43
CA CYS A 137 -10.16 8.17 3.18
C CYS A 137 -8.85 8.95 2.99
N GLY A 138 -7.71 8.30 3.04
CA GLY A 138 -6.38 8.89 2.84
C GLY A 138 -6.21 9.55 1.48
N HIS A 139 -6.78 8.96 0.44
CA HIS A 139 -6.77 9.49 -0.93
C HIS A 139 -7.86 10.52 -1.21
N GLY A 140 -8.83 10.69 -0.32
CA GLY A 140 -10.02 11.53 -0.55
C GLY A 140 -10.96 10.92 -1.58
N ALA A 141 -10.94 9.59 -1.74
CA ALA A 141 -11.88 8.83 -2.58
C ALA A 141 -13.17 8.47 -1.84
N PHE A 142 -13.14 8.43 -0.51
CA PHE A 142 -14.26 8.05 0.35
C PHE A 142 -15.45 9.04 0.26
N SER A 143 -15.18 10.35 0.27
CA SER A 143 -16.18 11.42 0.13
C SER A 143 -15.56 12.73 -0.32
N ASP A 144 -16.40 13.72 -0.63
CA ASP A 144 -15.98 15.10 -0.93
C ASP A 144 -15.56 15.90 0.31
N TYR A 145 -15.83 15.40 1.51
CA TYR A 145 -15.62 16.09 2.78
C TYR A 145 -14.31 15.61 3.45
N GLN A 146 -13.22 16.35 3.23
CA GLN A 146 -11.89 15.95 3.70
C GLN A 146 -11.82 15.72 5.22
N ASN A 147 -12.46 16.54 6.04
CA ASN A 147 -12.46 16.38 7.49
C ASN A 147 -13.15 15.08 7.94
N ILE A 148 -14.23 14.69 7.23
CA ILE A 148 -14.92 13.41 7.48
C ILE A 148 -14.02 12.25 7.10
N ASN A 149 -13.39 12.33 5.92
CA ASN A 149 -12.43 11.32 5.47
C ASN A 149 -11.30 11.15 6.50
N ASP A 150 -10.71 12.27 6.94
CA ASP A 150 -9.59 12.22 7.89
C ASP A 150 -10.01 11.67 9.26
N PHE A 151 -11.20 12.00 9.74
CA PHE A 151 -11.72 11.46 11.00
C PHE A 151 -11.97 9.94 10.91
N ILE A 152 -12.70 9.51 9.88
CA ILE A 152 -13.02 8.08 9.68
C ILE A 152 -11.75 7.26 9.46
N GLY A 153 -10.86 7.74 8.58
CA GLY A 153 -9.58 7.09 8.33
C GLY A 153 -8.73 6.99 9.59
N TRP A 154 -8.68 8.05 10.41
CA TRP A 154 -7.96 8.07 11.67
C TRP A 154 -8.51 7.04 12.67
N VAL A 155 -9.84 6.96 12.82
CA VAL A 155 -10.47 5.96 13.71
C VAL A 155 -10.16 4.53 13.25
N LEU A 156 -10.43 4.22 11.98
CA LEU A 156 -10.29 2.86 11.44
C LEU A 156 -8.83 2.39 11.44
N HIS A 157 -7.90 3.20 10.97
CA HIS A 157 -6.48 2.85 10.96
C HIS A 157 -5.90 2.73 12.37
N SER A 158 -6.26 3.64 13.29
CA SER A 158 -5.78 3.56 14.68
C SER A 158 -6.22 2.26 15.35
N TYR A 159 -7.46 1.81 15.14
CA TYR A 159 -7.94 0.53 15.66
C TYR A 159 -7.14 -0.67 15.13
N LEU A 160 -6.61 -0.55 13.92
CA LEU A 160 -5.75 -1.54 13.27
C LEU A 160 -4.25 -1.32 13.55
N ILE A 161 -3.91 -0.39 14.46
CA ILE A 161 -2.52 -0.05 14.85
C ILE A 161 -1.71 0.47 13.65
N VAL A 162 -2.34 1.31 12.84
CA VAL A 162 -1.70 2.04 11.74
C VAL A 162 -1.80 3.55 12.03
N PRO A 163 -0.69 4.29 12.07
CA PRO A 163 -0.70 5.74 12.32
C PRO A 163 -1.22 6.47 11.08
N TYR A 164 -2.51 6.82 11.05
CA TYR A 164 -3.24 7.24 9.85
C TYR A 164 -2.59 8.38 9.07
N PHE A 165 -2.28 9.51 9.70
CA PHE A 165 -1.71 10.64 8.97
C PHE A 165 -0.28 10.36 8.52
N SER A 166 0.51 9.65 9.32
CA SER A 166 1.85 9.22 8.94
C SER A 166 1.80 8.35 7.68
N TRP A 167 0.92 7.35 7.71
CA TRP A 167 0.69 6.47 6.56
C TRP A 167 0.15 7.27 5.35
N LYS A 168 -0.86 8.11 5.54
CA LYS A 168 -1.44 8.95 4.48
C LYS A 168 -0.38 9.77 3.75
N PHE A 169 0.55 10.40 4.49
CA PHE A 169 1.59 11.24 3.88
C PHE A 169 2.66 10.43 3.16
N SER A 170 3.15 9.35 3.77
CA SER A 170 4.17 8.49 3.14
C SER A 170 3.58 7.78 1.92
N HIS A 171 2.35 7.30 1.99
CA HIS A 171 1.65 6.65 0.90
C HIS A 171 1.32 7.60 -0.26
N ALA A 172 0.96 8.85 0.03
CA ALA A 172 0.81 9.87 -1.00
C ALA A 172 2.14 10.18 -1.72
N LYS A 173 3.29 10.13 -1.01
CA LYS A 173 4.62 10.25 -1.62
C LYS A 173 4.95 9.02 -2.46
N HIS A 174 4.56 7.80 -2.03
CA HIS A 174 4.69 6.57 -2.79
C HIS A 174 3.95 6.65 -4.14
N HIS A 175 2.68 7.05 -4.17
CA HIS A 175 1.94 7.25 -5.42
C HIS A 175 2.60 8.24 -6.38
N LYS A 176 3.27 9.25 -5.85
CA LYS A 176 4.01 10.24 -6.66
C LYS A 176 5.36 9.75 -7.17
N ALA A 177 5.86 8.63 -6.67
CA ALA A 177 7.19 8.13 -6.98
C ALA A 177 7.27 6.60 -7.12
N THR A 178 6.14 5.94 -7.34
CA THR A 178 6.06 4.48 -7.55
C THR A 178 7.05 4.02 -8.60
N GLY A 179 7.80 2.96 -8.32
CA GLY A 179 8.80 2.40 -9.21
C GLY A 179 10.05 3.26 -9.42
N HIS A 180 10.24 4.34 -8.64
CA HIS A 180 11.44 5.16 -8.69
C HIS A 180 12.50 4.61 -7.72
N LEU A 181 13.67 4.27 -8.22
CA LEU A 181 14.73 3.58 -7.46
C LEU A 181 15.31 4.32 -6.25
N THR A 182 15.00 5.60 -6.05
CA THR A 182 15.54 6.37 -4.92
C THR A 182 14.50 7.20 -4.17
N LYS A 183 13.26 7.32 -4.69
CA LYS A 183 12.24 8.22 -4.13
C LYS A 183 10.96 7.51 -3.69
N ASP A 184 10.78 6.24 -4.04
CA ASP A 184 9.63 5.47 -3.58
C ASP A 184 9.66 5.33 -2.06
N MET A 185 8.53 5.64 -1.41
CA MET A 185 8.46 5.68 0.05
C MET A 185 8.14 4.30 0.66
N VAL A 186 7.66 3.35 -0.15
CA VAL A 186 7.19 2.05 0.35
C VAL A 186 8.14 0.93 -0.02
N PHE A 187 8.56 0.87 -1.30
CA PHE A 187 9.36 -0.24 -1.78
C PHE A 187 10.39 0.21 -2.81
N ILE A 188 11.66 0.08 -2.46
CA ILE A 188 12.81 0.22 -3.34
C ILE A 188 13.54 -1.11 -3.36
N PRO A 189 13.55 -1.85 -4.50
CA PRO A 189 14.32 -3.09 -4.61
C PRO A 189 15.81 -2.79 -4.58
N TYR A 190 16.61 -3.75 -4.08
CA TYR A 190 18.05 -3.67 -4.15
C TYR A 190 18.51 -3.69 -5.62
N THR A 191 19.59 -2.94 -5.94
CA THR A 191 20.35 -3.17 -7.16
C THR A 191 21.18 -4.46 -7.02
N LYS A 192 21.72 -4.97 -8.12
CA LYS A 192 22.60 -6.15 -8.10
C LYS A 192 23.79 -5.94 -7.16
N GLU A 193 24.42 -4.78 -7.22
CA GLU A 193 25.58 -4.42 -6.37
C GLU A 193 25.22 -4.42 -4.89
N GLU A 194 24.12 -3.75 -4.53
CA GLU A 194 23.65 -3.67 -3.14
C GLU A 194 23.26 -5.04 -2.60
N TYR A 195 22.63 -5.87 -3.43
CA TYR A 195 22.25 -7.24 -3.08
C TYR A 195 23.47 -8.12 -2.81
N LEU A 196 24.48 -8.07 -3.70
CA LEU A 196 25.72 -8.84 -3.55
C LEU A 196 26.56 -8.34 -2.37
N GLU A 197 26.59 -7.02 -2.10
CA GLU A 197 27.30 -6.46 -0.96
C GLU A 197 26.67 -6.91 0.37
N LYS A 198 25.36 -6.83 0.47
CA LYS A 198 24.62 -7.31 1.63
C LYS A 198 24.89 -8.79 1.91
N ASN A 199 24.89 -9.62 0.88
CA ASN A 199 25.11 -11.06 1.02
C ASN A 199 26.56 -11.43 1.35
N LYS A 200 27.56 -10.64 0.94
CA LYS A 200 28.96 -10.85 1.35
C LYS A 200 29.17 -10.73 2.86
N VAL A 201 28.38 -9.89 3.52
CA VAL A 201 28.43 -9.72 4.99
C VAL A 201 27.74 -10.92 5.69
N GLU A 202 26.83 -11.58 5.02
CA GLU A 202 26.04 -12.71 5.54
C GLU A 202 26.47 -14.03 4.87
N LYS A 203 27.74 -14.47 5.04
CA LYS A 203 28.28 -15.72 4.43
C LYS A 203 27.47 -17.00 4.66
N VAL A 204 26.51 -16.99 5.59
CA VAL A 204 25.55 -18.07 5.81
C VAL A 204 24.35 -17.93 4.88
N ALA A 205 24.12 -16.77 4.30
CA ALA A 205 22.98 -16.48 3.44
C ALA A 205 23.11 -17.15 2.05
N ASP A 206 24.31 -17.27 1.50
CA ASP A 206 24.52 -17.87 0.17
C ASP A 206 23.97 -19.31 0.08
N LEU A 207 24.19 -20.11 1.14
CA LEU A 207 23.65 -21.48 1.24
C LEU A 207 22.14 -21.52 1.54
N MET A 208 21.60 -20.46 2.15
CA MET A 208 20.19 -20.40 2.59
C MET A 208 19.29 -19.76 1.53
N GLU A 209 19.79 -18.84 0.72
CA GLU A 209 18.99 -18.15 -0.33
C GLU A 209 18.61 -19.09 -1.48
N GLU A 210 19.41 -20.09 -1.77
CA GLU A 210 19.01 -21.18 -2.67
C GLU A 210 17.99 -22.12 -2.01
N SER A 211 17.88 -22.12 -0.68
CA SER A 211 16.99 -23.01 0.06
C SER A 211 15.54 -22.55 -0.02
N PRO A 212 14.62 -23.37 -0.53
CA PRO A 212 13.18 -23.08 -0.49
C PRO A 212 12.63 -22.88 0.94
N ILE A 213 13.21 -23.57 1.94
CA ILE A 213 12.81 -23.47 3.34
C ILE A 213 13.14 -22.08 3.90
N TYR A 214 14.33 -21.58 3.63
CA TYR A 214 14.71 -20.21 4.04
C TYR A 214 13.79 -19.17 3.40
N SER A 215 13.58 -19.25 2.09
CA SER A 215 12.65 -18.36 1.39
C SER A 215 11.24 -18.40 1.99
N PHE A 216 10.77 -19.58 2.38
CA PHE A 216 9.49 -19.75 3.03
C PHE A 216 9.45 -19.07 4.42
N LEU A 217 10.47 -19.24 5.25
CA LEU A 217 10.53 -18.61 6.58
C LEU A 217 10.61 -17.09 6.48
N VAL A 218 11.41 -16.57 5.56
CA VAL A 218 11.47 -15.11 5.28
C VAL A 218 10.11 -14.60 4.82
N LEU A 219 9.42 -15.33 3.94
CA LEU A 219 8.09 -14.98 3.49
C LEU A 219 7.09 -14.93 4.64
N VAL A 220 7.07 -15.94 5.53
CA VAL A 220 6.20 -15.95 6.72
C VAL A 220 6.48 -14.73 7.61
N PHE A 221 7.76 -14.45 7.89
CA PHE A 221 8.14 -13.26 8.67
C PHE A 221 7.69 -11.96 8.00
N GLN A 222 7.89 -11.83 6.69
CA GLN A 222 7.44 -10.67 5.91
C GLN A 222 5.92 -10.50 6.00
N GLN A 223 5.17 -11.58 5.86
CA GLN A 223 3.70 -11.54 5.87
C GLN A 223 3.14 -11.13 7.23
N LEU A 224 3.73 -11.55 8.33
CA LEU A 224 3.21 -11.31 9.68
C LEU A 224 3.78 -10.03 10.33
N GLY A 225 5.02 -9.68 10.02
CA GLY A 225 5.74 -8.59 10.67
C GLY A 225 6.14 -7.43 9.75
N GLY A 226 6.03 -7.60 8.43
CA GLY A 226 6.55 -6.65 7.44
C GLY A 226 5.95 -5.26 7.56
N LEU A 227 4.63 -5.13 7.75
CA LEU A 227 3.98 -3.84 7.95
C LEU A 227 4.53 -3.12 9.18
N GLN A 228 4.60 -3.82 10.32
CA GLN A 228 5.04 -3.20 11.57
C GLN A 228 6.52 -2.82 11.52
N LEU A 229 7.34 -3.64 10.87
CA LEU A 229 8.75 -3.33 10.63
C LEU A 229 8.90 -2.09 9.72
N TYR A 230 8.11 -2.00 8.65
CA TYR A 230 8.09 -0.83 7.79
C TYR A 230 7.67 0.44 8.56
N LEU A 231 6.58 0.40 9.31
CA LEU A 231 6.11 1.55 10.10
C LEU A 231 7.12 1.97 11.17
N ALA A 232 7.79 1.02 11.81
CA ALA A 232 8.77 1.29 12.87
C ALA A 232 10.12 1.79 12.34
N THR A 233 10.54 1.41 11.12
CA THR A 233 11.93 1.61 10.67
C THR A 233 12.08 2.13 9.24
N ASN A 234 10.98 2.24 8.48
CA ASN A 234 11.01 2.55 7.05
C ASN A 234 11.91 1.58 6.26
N ALA A 235 11.83 0.28 6.58
CA ALA A 235 12.82 -0.74 6.18
C ALA A 235 12.97 -0.92 4.66
N THR A 236 11.90 -0.73 3.89
CA THR A 236 11.86 -0.97 2.43
C THR A 236 11.70 0.29 1.59
N GLY A 237 11.47 1.43 2.25
CA GLY A 237 11.26 2.71 1.57
C GLY A 237 12.54 3.51 1.35
N GLN A 238 12.36 4.74 0.93
CA GLN A 238 13.44 5.69 0.63
C GLN A 238 14.53 5.70 1.72
N VAL A 239 15.78 5.73 1.27
CA VAL A 239 16.95 5.80 2.16
C VAL A 239 17.19 7.23 2.60
N TYR A 240 17.43 7.43 3.90
CA TYR A 240 17.78 8.71 4.52
C TYR A 240 19.17 8.59 5.16
N PRO A 241 20.25 9.01 4.49
CA PRO A 241 21.62 8.93 5.03
C PRO A 241 21.77 9.74 6.34
N GLY A 242 22.51 9.20 7.28
CA GLY A 242 22.76 9.85 8.58
C GLY A 242 21.66 9.65 9.64
N TYR A 243 20.53 9.05 9.31
CA TYR A 243 19.47 8.76 10.28
C TYR A 243 19.48 7.29 10.72
N SER A 244 19.32 7.06 12.02
CA SER A 244 19.11 5.70 12.56
C SER A 244 17.79 5.09 12.04
N LYS A 245 17.66 3.75 12.14
CA LYS A 245 16.43 3.05 11.73
C LYS A 245 15.20 3.58 12.47
N ILE A 246 15.29 3.78 13.79
CA ILE A 246 14.18 4.28 14.64
C ILE A 246 13.84 5.74 14.32
N ALA A 247 14.83 6.57 13.99
CA ALA A 247 14.58 7.97 13.63
C ALA A 247 13.75 8.13 12.34
N LYS A 248 13.69 7.09 11.51
CA LYS A 248 12.88 7.05 10.27
C LYS A 248 11.49 6.44 10.48
N SER A 249 11.07 6.26 11.73
CA SER A 249 9.79 5.66 12.09
C SER A 249 8.61 6.53 11.68
N HIS A 250 7.50 5.89 11.31
CA HIS A 250 6.21 6.53 11.07
C HIS A 250 5.52 7.01 12.36
N TYR A 251 6.04 6.60 13.52
CA TYR A 251 5.59 7.05 14.85
C TYR A 251 6.43 8.21 15.40
N THR A 252 7.40 8.73 14.63
CA THR A 252 8.29 9.80 15.09
C THR A 252 7.94 11.11 14.40
N PRO A 253 7.39 12.13 15.09
CA PRO A 253 6.98 13.41 14.48
C PRO A 253 8.11 14.19 13.81
N THR A 254 9.36 13.94 14.22
CA THR A 254 10.59 14.55 13.65
C THR A 254 11.29 13.66 12.62
N SER A 255 10.65 12.57 12.20
CA SER A 255 11.19 11.66 11.18
C SER A 255 11.44 12.39 9.85
N PRO A 256 12.57 12.11 9.15
CA PRO A 256 12.84 12.69 7.83
C PRO A 256 11.86 12.23 6.74
N VAL A 257 11.02 11.24 7.03
CA VAL A 257 9.91 10.81 6.17
C VAL A 257 8.90 11.92 5.96
N PHE A 258 8.76 12.83 6.95
CA PHE A 258 7.71 13.85 6.99
C PHE A 258 8.27 15.27 6.84
N ASP A 259 7.41 16.16 6.32
CA ASP A 259 7.70 17.57 6.24
C ASP A 259 7.38 18.24 7.60
N LYS A 260 8.11 19.32 7.95
CA LYS A 260 7.97 19.99 9.26
C LYS A 260 6.54 20.42 9.59
N HIS A 261 5.74 20.83 8.58
CA HIS A 261 4.36 21.22 8.78
C HIS A 261 3.42 20.07 9.10
N GLN A 262 3.87 18.81 8.91
CA GLN A 262 3.11 17.59 9.20
C GLN A 262 3.26 17.13 10.66
N TYR A 263 4.14 17.75 11.45
CA TYR A 263 4.47 17.34 12.81
C TYR A 263 3.24 17.02 13.69
N TRP A 264 2.28 17.92 13.76
CA TRP A 264 1.10 17.75 14.61
C TRP A 264 0.14 16.66 14.11
N TYR A 265 0.14 16.39 12.82
CA TYR A 265 -0.63 15.26 12.27
C TYR A 265 -0.04 13.92 12.69
N ILE A 266 1.31 13.83 12.76
CA ILE A 266 1.96 12.60 13.25
C ILE A 266 1.64 12.40 14.73
N VAL A 267 1.73 13.47 15.55
CA VAL A 267 1.31 13.42 16.96
C VAL A 267 -0.16 12.97 17.09
N LEU A 268 -1.05 13.47 16.25
CA LEU A 268 -2.46 13.04 16.25
C LEU A 268 -2.61 11.56 15.88
N SER A 269 -1.79 11.04 14.98
CA SER A 269 -1.75 9.60 14.67
C SER A 269 -1.35 8.78 15.89
N ASP A 270 -0.31 9.20 16.63
CA ASP A 270 0.17 8.51 17.82
C ASP A 270 -0.88 8.54 18.94
N ILE A 271 -1.60 9.65 19.11
CA ILE A 271 -2.75 9.73 20.03
C ILE A 271 -3.79 8.67 19.66
N GLY A 272 -4.12 8.51 18.37
CA GLY A 272 -5.04 7.48 17.90
C GLY A 272 -4.59 6.07 18.28
N ILE A 273 -3.31 5.76 18.11
CA ILE A 273 -2.72 4.47 18.49
C ILE A 273 -2.81 4.24 20.02
N ILE A 274 -2.52 5.26 20.82
CA ILE A 274 -2.63 5.17 22.28
C ILE A 274 -4.08 4.90 22.71
N LEU A 275 -5.04 5.59 22.10
CA LEU A 275 -6.47 5.38 22.35
C LEU A 275 -6.90 3.95 21.94
N ALA A 276 -6.42 3.45 20.81
CA ALA A 276 -6.69 2.09 20.37
C ALA A 276 -6.15 1.05 21.37
N PHE A 277 -4.89 1.18 21.81
CA PHE A 277 -4.32 0.29 22.84
C PHE A 277 -5.10 0.38 24.15
N THR A 278 -5.53 1.57 24.56
CA THR A 278 -6.36 1.76 25.75
C THR A 278 -7.69 1.01 25.61
N THR A 279 -8.35 1.10 24.44
CA THR A 279 -9.60 0.38 24.16
C THR A 279 -9.40 -1.13 24.19
N VAL A 280 -8.34 -1.65 23.58
CA VAL A 280 -8.00 -3.08 23.58
C VAL A 280 -7.67 -3.56 24.99
N TYR A 281 -6.96 -2.75 25.79
CA TYR A 281 -6.70 -3.07 27.19
C TYR A 281 -7.99 -3.15 28.02
N GLN A 282 -8.94 -2.21 27.83
CA GLN A 282 -10.26 -2.27 28.49
C GLN A 282 -11.06 -3.48 28.02
N TRP A 283 -10.97 -3.83 26.74
CA TRP A 283 -11.56 -5.07 26.24
C TRP A 283 -10.99 -6.29 26.97
N TYR A 284 -9.65 -6.41 27.05
CA TYR A 284 -8.99 -7.45 27.82
C TYR A 284 -9.48 -7.52 29.28
N LYS A 285 -9.57 -6.38 29.98
CA LYS A 285 -10.02 -6.30 31.36
C LYS A 285 -11.45 -6.79 31.57
N ASN A 286 -12.34 -6.49 30.63
CA ASN A 286 -13.78 -6.78 30.74
C ASN A 286 -14.14 -8.19 30.23
N PHE A 287 -13.47 -8.69 29.20
CA PHE A 287 -13.83 -9.93 28.50
C PHE A 287 -12.74 -11.02 28.55
N GLY A 288 -11.59 -10.73 29.12
CA GLY A 288 -10.48 -11.67 29.27
C GLY A 288 -9.59 -11.83 28.06
N LEU A 289 -8.43 -12.48 28.29
CA LEU A 289 -7.39 -12.63 27.27
C LEU A 289 -7.87 -13.41 26.04
N PHE A 290 -8.56 -14.53 26.26
CA PHE A 290 -9.01 -15.36 25.14
C PHE A 290 -9.94 -14.60 24.18
N ASN A 291 -10.90 -13.86 24.73
CA ASN A 291 -11.84 -13.09 23.91
C ASN A 291 -11.12 -12.01 23.10
N MET A 292 -10.19 -11.26 23.71
CA MET A 292 -9.39 -10.26 23.05
C MET A 292 -8.50 -10.87 21.95
N MET A 293 -7.87 -12.02 22.25
CA MET A 293 -7.01 -12.71 21.27
C MET A 293 -7.79 -13.12 20.01
N ILE A 294 -8.95 -13.77 20.18
CA ILE A 294 -9.73 -14.35 19.08
C ILE A 294 -10.48 -13.30 18.25
N ASN A 295 -10.91 -12.20 18.85
CA ASN A 295 -11.74 -11.21 18.16
C ASN A 295 -10.96 -9.95 17.72
N TRP A 296 -9.72 -9.74 18.23
CA TRP A 296 -8.92 -8.59 17.85
C TRP A 296 -7.49 -8.95 17.43
N PHE A 297 -6.69 -9.61 18.30
CA PHE A 297 -5.26 -9.80 18.03
C PHE A 297 -4.99 -10.76 16.87
N VAL A 298 -5.61 -11.93 16.83
CA VAL A 298 -5.45 -12.88 15.71
C VAL A 298 -6.05 -12.33 14.42
N PRO A 299 -7.26 -11.73 14.39
CA PRO A 299 -7.74 -10.98 13.23
C PRO A 299 -6.80 -9.87 12.78
N TRP A 300 -6.20 -9.11 13.70
CA TRP A 300 -5.22 -8.08 13.37
C TRP A 300 -3.95 -8.65 12.70
N LEU A 301 -3.48 -9.83 13.09
CA LEU A 301 -2.40 -10.53 12.38
C LEU A 301 -2.79 -10.87 10.94
N TRP A 302 -4.05 -11.28 10.72
CA TRP A 302 -4.58 -11.50 9.38
C TRP A 302 -4.67 -10.22 8.55
N VAL A 303 -5.04 -9.08 9.17
CA VAL A 303 -5.01 -7.78 8.48
C VAL A 303 -3.58 -7.43 8.04
N ASN A 304 -2.58 -7.60 8.91
CA ASN A 304 -1.17 -7.38 8.56
C ASN A 304 -0.72 -8.30 7.40
N HIS A 305 -1.10 -9.58 7.47
CA HIS A 305 -0.83 -10.54 6.41
C HIS A 305 -1.42 -10.08 5.08
N TRP A 306 -2.72 -9.79 5.05
CA TRP A 306 -3.39 -9.40 3.80
C TRP A 306 -2.83 -8.11 3.24
N LEU A 307 -2.50 -7.14 4.08
CA LEU A 307 -1.89 -5.91 3.59
C LEU A 307 -0.56 -6.20 2.88
N VAL A 308 0.35 -6.91 3.54
CA VAL A 308 1.67 -7.19 2.96
C VAL A 308 1.54 -8.10 1.72
N PHE A 309 0.64 -9.09 1.77
CA PHE A 309 0.36 -9.99 0.66
C PHE A 309 -0.08 -9.22 -0.59
N VAL A 310 -1.08 -8.37 -0.43
CA VAL A 310 -1.68 -7.59 -1.52
C VAL A 310 -0.67 -6.58 -2.05
N THR A 311 -0.09 -5.75 -1.19
CA THR A 311 0.83 -4.68 -1.62
C THR A 311 2.11 -5.23 -2.26
N PHE A 312 2.67 -6.32 -1.71
CA PHE A 312 3.83 -6.97 -2.31
C PHE A 312 3.51 -7.45 -3.74
N LEU A 313 2.38 -8.14 -3.93
CA LEU A 313 1.99 -8.65 -5.25
C LEU A 313 1.57 -7.57 -6.25
N GLN A 314 1.10 -6.43 -5.79
CA GLN A 314 0.75 -5.30 -6.66
C GLN A 314 1.98 -4.53 -7.17
N HIS A 315 3.10 -4.59 -6.43
CA HIS A 315 4.33 -3.86 -6.71
C HIS A 315 5.52 -4.76 -7.04
N THR A 316 5.31 -6.08 -7.11
CA THR A 316 6.37 -7.05 -7.41
C THR A 316 5.88 -8.09 -8.40
N ASP A 317 6.49 -8.11 -9.57
CA ASP A 317 6.25 -9.10 -10.61
C ASP A 317 7.48 -9.21 -11.53
N PRO A 318 7.81 -10.41 -12.04
CA PRO A 318 8.92 -10.58 -12.98
C PRO A 318 8.87 -9.69 -14.23
N THR A 319 7.70 -9.17 -14.58
CA THR A 319 7.51 -8.32 -15.76
C THR A 319 7.55 -6.81 -15.45
N MET A 320 7.69 -6.42 -14.16
CA MET A 320 7.64 -5.02 -13.76
C MET A 320 9.00 -4.33 -13.79
N PRO A 321 9.09 -3.14 -14.41
CA PRO A 321 10.28 -2.32 -14.39
C PRO A 321 10.37 -1.43 -13.15
N HIS A 322 11.60 -1.00 -12.86
CA HIS A 322 11.91 0.13 -11.99
C HIS A 322 12.77 1.12 -12.75
N TYR A 323 12.71 2.40 -12.39
CA TYR A 323 13.32 3.45 -13.18
C TYR A 323 14.29 4.31 -12.36
N THR A 324 15.41 4.65 -12.96
CA THR A 324 16.29 5.71 -12.44
C THR A 324 15.63 7.08 -12.62
N SER A 325 16.14 8.10 -11.94
CA SER A 325 15.61 9.49 -12.04
C SER A 325 15.57 10.03 -13.47
N LYS A 326 16.44 9.54 -14.35
CA LYS A 326 16.52 9.96 -15.76
C LYS A 326 15.35 9.44 -16.58
N GLU A 327 14.95 8.20 -16.36
CA GLU A 327 13.93 7.52 -17.17
C GLU A 327 12.56 7.49 -16.50
N TRP A 328 12.50 7.87 -15.24
CA TRP A 328 11.24 7.87 -14.50
C TRP A 328 10.32 9.01 -14.97
N THR A 329 9.07 8.68 -15.23
CA THR A 329 7.96 9.63 -15.35
C THR A 329 6.80 9.11 -14.51
N PHE A 330 5.86 9.99 -14.16
CA PHE A 330 4.68 9.57 -13.39
C PHE A 330 3.89 8.45 -14.11
N ALA A 331 3.69 8.58 -15.43
CA ALA A 331 2.97 7.56 -16.20
C ALA A 331 3.70 6.21 -16.21
N ARG A 332 5.03 6.20 -16.32
CA ARG A 332 5.86 4.99 -16.26
C ARG A 332 5.84 4.36 -14.86
N GLY A 333 5.93 5.19 -13.82
CA GLY A 333 5.87 4.72 -12.44
C GLY A 333 4.51 4.12 -12.10
N ALA A 334 3.41 4.78 -12.44
CA ALA A 334 2.06 4.24 -12.26
C ALA A 334 1.84 2.94 -13.04
N ALA A 335 2.42 2.80 -14.26
CA ALA A 335 2.40 1.56 -15.03
C ALA A 335 3.27 0.44 -14.44
N ALA A 336 4.15 0.74 -13.47
CA ALA A 336 4.92 -0.26 -12.74
C ALA A 336 4.10 -0.85 -11.59
N THR A 337 2.85 -1.18 -11.86
CA THR A 337 1.90 -1.86 -10.99
C THR A 337 1.13 -2.91 -11.79
N ILE A 338 0.45 -3.82 -11.11
CA ILE A 338 -0.25 -4.93 -11.73
C ILE A 338 -1.59 -5.20 -11.04
N ASP A 339 -2.63 -5.44 -11.84
CA ASP A 339 -3.92 -5.92 -11.35
C ASP A 339 -3.92 -7.45 -11.29
N ARG A 340 -4.53 -7.99 -10.24
CA ARG A 340 -4.66 -9.44 -10.04
C ARG A 340 -6.10 -9.80 -9.70
N ASN A 341 -6.47 -11.07 -9.87
CA ASN A 341 -7.81 -11.55 -9.54
C ASN A 341 -7.78 -12.34 -8.23
N PHE A 342 -8.49 -11.88 -7.23
CA PHE A 342 -8.69 -12.58 -5.98
C PHE A 342 -10.14 -13.07 -5.78
N GLY A 343 -10.92 -13.08 -6.88
CA GLY A 343 -12.28 -13.59 -6.94
C GLY A 343 -13.24 -12.84 -6.03
N PHE A 344 -14.14 -13.58 -5.39
CA PHE A 344 -15.19 -13.01 -4.53
C PHE A 344 -14.63 -12.17 -3.38
N VAL A 345 -13.54 -12.63 -2.74
CA VAL A 345 -12.94 -11.91 -1.60
C VAL A 345 -12.34 -10.57 -2.05
N GLY A 346 -11.59 -10.56 -3.16
CA GLY A 346 -11.04 -9.32 -3.73
C GLY A 346 -12.13 -8.33 -4.07
N GLN A 347 -13.13 -8.79 -4.81
CA GLN A 347 -14.23 -7.95 -5.31
C GLN A 347 -15.13 -7.39 -4.20
N HIS A 348 -15.55 -8.24 -3.24
CA HIS A 348 -16.63 -7.88 -2.32
C HIS A 348 -16.18 -7.56 -0.90
N ILE A 349 -15.04 -8.09 -0.45
CA ILE A 349 -14.53 -7.87 0.90
C ILE A 349 -13.35 -6.90 0.88
N PHE A 350 -12.43 -7.03 -0.09
CA PHE A 350 -11.26 -6.16 -0.26
C PHE A 350 -11.52 -4.96 -1.18
N HIS A 351 -12.79 -4.68 -1.50
CA HIS A 351 -13.21 -3.47 -2.22
C HIS A 351 -12.46 -3.24 -3.54
N ASP A 352 -12.24 -4.30 -4.32
CA ASP A 352 -11.60 -4.25 -5.65
C ASP A 352 -10.17 -3.67 -5.69
N ILE A 353 -9.52 -3.43 -4.55
CA ILE A 353 -8.17 -2.84 -4.52
C ILE A 353 -7.12 -3.68 -5.26
N ILE A 354 -7.36 -5.00 -5.36
CA ILE A 354 -6.46 -5.93 -6.03
C ILE A 354 -6.68 -5.90 -7.54
N GLU A 355 -7.92 -5.79 -7.95
CA GLU A 355 -8.37 -5.88 -9.35
C GLU A 355 -8.29 -4.56 -10.11
N THR A 356 -8.04 -3.44 -9.42
CA THR A 356 -8.05 -2.08 -9.99
C THR A 356 -6.87 -1.23 -9.54
N HIS A 357 -5.78 -1.86 -9.14
CA HIS A 357 -4.63 -1.18 -8.54
C HIS A 357 -3.86 -0.32 -9.53
N VAL A 358 -3.79 -0.75 -10.78
CA VAL A 358 -3.18 0.05 -11.87
C VAL A 358 -3.90 1.39 -12.00
N LEU A 359 -5.24 1.37 -12.08
CA LEU A 359 -6.02 2.62 -12.08
C LEU A 359 -5.77 3.44 -10.83
N HIS A 360 -5.76 2.79 -9.66
CA HIS A 360 -5.54 3.44 -8.38
C HIS A 360 -4.23 4.24 -8.34
N HIS A 361 -3.16 3.76 -8.96
CA HIS A 361 -1.90 4.48 -9.08
C HIS A 361 -1.94 5.67 -10.06
N TYR A 362 -2.78 5.61 -11.09
CA TYR A 362 -3.01 6.76 -11.97
C TYR A 362 -3.92 7.80 -11.34
N VAL A 363 -5.02 7.36 -10.70
CA VAL A 363 -6.08 8.26 -10.21
C VAL A 363 -6.67 7.72 -8.90
N SER A 364 -5.94 7.85 -7.81
CA SER A 364 -6.32 7.33 -6.48
C SER A 364 -7.58 7.99 -5.87
N ARG A 365 -8.16 9.01 -6.51
CA ARG A 365 -9.37 9.71 -6.03
C ARG A 365 -10.68 9.13 -6.58
N ILE A 366 -10.62 8.15 -7.44
CA ILE A 366 -11.80 7.40 -7.91
C ILE A 366 -12.19 6.41 -6.82
N PRO A 367 -13.44 6.44 -6.31
CA PRO A 367 -13.87 5.48 -5.29
C PRO A 367 -13.90 4.07 -5.87
N PHE A 368 -13.54 3.09 -5.06
CA PHE A 368 -13.38 1.70 -5.48
C PHE A 368 -14.61 1.13 -6.22
N TYR A 369 -15.83 1.55 -5.84
CA TYR A 369 -17.06 1.09 -6.47
C TYR A 369 -17.32 1.64 -7.89
N ASN A 370 -16.50 2.57 -8.37
CA ASN A 370 -16.45 3.06 -9.74
C ASN A 370 -15.14 2.64 -10.45
N ALA A 371 -14.21 1.98 -9.74
CA ALA A 371 -12.87 1.73 -10.24
C ALA A 371 -12.83 0.73 -11.39
N ARG A 372 -13.70 -0.29 -11.43
CA ARG A 372 -13.72 -1.28 -12.52
C ARG A 372 -14.00 -0.63 -13.88
N GLU A 373 -15.02 0.21 -13.96
CA GLU A 373 -15.37 0.91 -15.21
C GLU A 373 -14.24 1.83 -15.67
N ALA A 374 -13.64 2.54 -14.72
CA ALA A 374 -12.49 3.40 -15.01
C ALA A 374 -11.25 2.59 -15.43
N THR A 375 -11.02 1.40 -14.84
CA THR A 375 -9.96 0.47 -15.23
C THR A 375 -10.16 -0.02 -16.67
N ASP A 376 -11.37 -0.40 -17.05
CA ASP A 376 -11.69 -0.83 -18.42
C ASP A 376 -11.46 0.29 -19.43
N ALA A 377 -11.68 1.54 -19.05
CA ALA A 377 -11.40 2.70 -19.89
C ALA A 377 -9.90 2.91 -20.11
N ILE A 378 -9.08 2.89 -19.04
CA ILE A 378 -7.63 3.11 -19.17
C ILE A 378 -6.89 1.94 -19.83
N ARG A 379 -7.38 0.70 -19.68
CA ARG A 379 -6.83 -0.48 -20.39
C ARG A 379 -6.74 -0.27 -21.89
N LYS A 380 -7.72 0.40 -22.50
CA LYS A 380 -7.74 0.68 -23.94
C LYS A 380 -6.63 1.64 -24.36
N VAL A 381 -6.28 2.59 -23.49
CA VAL A 381 -5.18 3.54 -23.74
C VAL A 381 -3.84 2.89 -23.49
N MET A 382 -3.71 2.11 -22.41
CA MET A 382 -2.47 1.47 -22.04
C MET A 382 -2.06 0.35 -23.00
N GLY A 383 -3.04 -0.36 -23.58
CA GLY A 383 -2.78 -1.47 -24.53
C GLY A 383 -1.87 -2.54 -23.93
N GLU A 384 -0.73 -2.81 -24.59
CA GLU A 384 0.26 -3.81 -24.14
C GLU A 384 0.96 -3.46 -22.82
N HIS A 385 0.86 -2.23 -22.36
CA HIS A 385 1.46 -1.78 -21.09
C HIS A 385 0.58 -2.03 -19.86
N TYR A 386 -0.71 -2.37 -20.08
CA TYR A 386 -1.57 -2.77 -18.97
C TYR A 386 -1.21 -4.18 -18.50
N ARG A 387 -0.98 -4.31 -17.18
CA ARG A 387 -0.57 -5.57 -16.60
C ARG A 387 -1.69 -6.19 -15.81
N TYR A 388 -1.94 -7.45 -16.09
CA TYR A 388 -2.90 -8.28 -15.39
C TYR A 388 -2.37 -9.70 -15.27
N GLU A 389 -2.50 -10.30 -14.09
CA GLU A 389 -2.15 -11.68 -13.82
C GLU A 389 -3.36 -12.44 -13.27
N GLY A 390 -3.75 -13.50 -13.94
CA GLY A 390 -4.88 -14.36 -13.56
C GLY A 390 -4.49 -15.64 -12.83
N GLU A 391 -3.20 -15.89 -12.59
CA GLU A 391 -2.74 -17.06 -11.86
C GLU A 391 -3.15 -17.01 -10.38
N SER A 392 -3.07 -18.16 -9.70
CA SER A 392 -3.25 -18.21 -8.26
C SER A 392 -2.32 -17.25 -7.54
N MET A 393 -2.86 -16.35 -6.71
CA MET A 393 -2.06 -15.38 -5.96
C MET A 393 -1.05 -16.04 -5.01
N TRP A 394 -1.34 -17.24 -4.49
CA TRP A 394 -0.40 -18.01 -3.67
C TRP A 394 0.82 -18.47 -4.49
N TYR A 395 0.56 -18.93 -5.72
CA TYR A 395 1.64 -19.25 -6.65
C TYR A 395 2.40 -18.00 -7.07
N SER A 396 1.72 -16.90 -7.36
CA SER A 396 2.34 -15.61 -7.68
C SER A 396 3.21 -15.10 -6.53
N LEU A 397 2.75 -15.25 -5.27
CA LEU A 397 3.53 -14.89 -4.09
C LEU A 397 4.87 -15.65 -4.04
N TRP A 398 4.80 -16.97 -4.22
CA TRP A 398 6.00 -17.80 -4.26
C TRP A 398 6.91 -17.46 -5.45
N LYS A 399 6.32 -17.31 -6.63
CA LYS A 399 7.03 -16.92 -7.87
C LYS A 399 7.77 -15.60 -7.69
N CYS A 400 7.10 -14.57 -7.20
CA CYS A 400 7.71 -13.26 -6.98
C CYS A 400 8.84 -13.32 -5.93
N MET A 401 8.63 -14.06 -4.83
CA MET A 401 9.67 -14.24 -3.81
C MET A 401 10.94 -14.90 -4.38
N ARG A 402 10.80 -15.81 -5.36
CA ARG A 402 11.93 -16.53 -5.96
C ARG A 402 12.57 -15.81 -7.14
N MET A 403 11.81 -15.03 -7.90
CA MET A 403 12.27 -14.39 -9.15
C MET A 403 12.67 -12.93 -8.98
N CYS A 404 12.14 -12.23 -7.96
CA CYS A 404 12.28 -10.79 -7.82
C CYS A 404 13.18 -10.43 -6.63
N GLN A 405 14.48 -10.81 -6.69
CA GLN A 405 15.42 -10.63 -5.58
C GLN A 405 16.13 -9.26 -5.63
N PHE A 406 16.48 -8.80 -6.81
CA PHE A 406 17.12 -7.50 -7.07
C PHE A 406 16.75 -7.00 -8.46
N VAL A 407 17.15 -5.79 -8.80
CA VAL A 407 16.93 -5.20 -10.15
C VAL A 407 18.26 -4.89 -10.83
N ASP A 408 18.28 -5.07 -12.16
CA ASP A 408 19.45 -4.82 -13.00
C ASP A 408 19.04 -4.29 -14.39
N ASP A 409 19.91 -3.51 -15.06
CA ASP A 409 19.77 -3.06 -16.43
C ASP A 409 20.75 -3.84 -17.35
N ASP A 410 20.33 -4.99 -17.83
CA ASP A 410 21.20 -5.92 -18.59
C ASP A 410 21.68 -5.39 -19.96
N LYS A 411 21.12 -4.30 -20.47
CA LYS A 411 21.41 -3.77 -21.80
C LYS A 411 21.84 -2.31 -21.77
N GLU A 412 22.88 -2.00 -22.55
CA GLU A 412 23.35 -0.61 -22.73
C GLU A 412 22.27 0.34 -23.27
N ASP A 413 21.39 -0.19 -24.15
CA ASP A 413 20.29 0.58 -24.76
C ASP A 413 19.14 0.84 -23.78
N ALA A 414 19.10 0.17 -22.64
CA ALA A 414 18.04 0.26 -21.63
C ALA A 414 18.51 0.91 -20.34
N LYS A 415 19.66 1.62 -20.35
CA LYS A 415 20.22 2.26 -19.15
C LYS A 415 19.18 3.09 -18.41
N GLY A 416 18.91 2.68 -17.16
CA GLY A 416 17.96 3.34 -16.29
C GLY A 416 16.56 2.74 -16.28
N VAL A 417 16.32 1.64 -17.02
CA VAL A 417 15.12 0.79 -16.95
C VAL A 417 15.53 -0.57 -16.39
N MET A 418 15.34 -0.76 -15.10
CA MET A 418 15.79 -1.95 -14.40
C MET A 418 14.67 -2.97 -14.25
N MET A 419 14.98 -4.24 -14.49
CA MET A 419 14.04 -5.36 -14.35
C MET A 419 14.48 -6.27 -13.22
N PHE A 420 13.53 -6.97 -12.60
CA PHE A 420 13.84 -7.95 -11.58
C PHE A 420 14.73 -9.08 -12.09
N ARG A 421 15.64 -9.54 -11.23
CA ARG A 421 16.56 -10.66 -11.45
C ARG A 421 16.72 -11.47 -10.16
N ASN A 422 17.34 -12.63 -10.27
CA ASN A 422 17.62 -13.52 -9.14
C ASN A 422 18.93 -14.29 -9.33
N VAL A 423 19.53 -14.77 -8.25
CA VAL A 423 20.73 -15.63 -8.25
C VAL A 423 20.40 -17.11 -8.23
N ASN A 424 19.16 -17.49 -7.95
CA ASN A 424 18.76 -18.89 -7.79
C ASN A 424 18.39 -19.60 -9.11
N GLY A 425 18.55 -18.93 -10.25
CA GLY A 425 18.32 -19.50 -11.57
C GLY A 425 16.83 -19.74 -11.94
N TRP A 426 15.90 -19.12 -11.22
CA TRP A 426 14.49 -19.17 -11.57
C TRP A 426 14.19 -18.26 -12.78
N GLY A 427 13.47 -18.83 -13.76
CA GLY A 427 13.16 -18.14 -15.01
C GLY A 427 14.22 -18.34 -16.10
N PRO A 428 13.92 -17.91 -17.34
CA PRO A 428 14.77 -18.12 -18.51
C PRO A 428 15.98 -17.17 -18.58
N VAL A 429 15.92 -16.03 -17.91
CA VAL A 429 17.04 -15.08 -17.85
C VAL A 429 17.95 -15.47 -16.70
N LYS A 430 19.12 -16.04 -17.05
CA LYS A 430 20.12 -16.39 -16.05
C LYS A 430 20.89 -15.15 -15.59
N PRO A 431 21.33 -15.11 -14.31
CA PRO A 431 22.27 -14.08 -13.86
C PRO A 431 23.49 -14.09 -14.77
N LYS A 432 23.98 -12.94 -15.15
CA LYS A 432 25.32 -12.82 -15.71
C LYS A 432 26.32 -13.00 -14.56
N ASP A 433 27.30 -13.85 -14.77
CA ASP A 433 28.44 -14.06 -13.86
C ASP A 433 29.13 -12.74 -13.50
#